data_8a27a771dc15f946dd2aa6c2080cfa62
#
_entry.id   8a27a771dc15f946dd2aa6c2080cfa62
#
_cell.length_a   1.000
_cell.length_b   1.000
_cell.length_c   1.000
_cell.angle_alpha   90.00
_cell.angle_beta   90.00
_cell.angle_gamma   90.00
#
_symmetry.space_group_name_H-M   'P 1'
#
loop_
_entity.id
_entity.type
_entity.pdbx_description
1 polymer ?
#
loop_
_entity_poly.entity_id
_entity_poly.type
_entity_poly.pdbx_seq_one_letter_code
_entity_poly.pdbx_strand_id
1 'polypeptide(L)'
;VNTTIQGFSIGYYSDNNSVNEDESLMITSDFNFIDVDFYVEYRYSDPVKALYASKRPLDILRNISQSCIRTVIGSYTVDDVLTTGKNEIQAAIKAMIVERLDEHDIGVQLVNITIQDSEPPTAEVMEAFKAVETAKQGKETALNNANKYRNEQLPSAQAQADGILKDAEAQKTERINEATAQVARFNAMYAEYLKNPAVTRQRMFYEAMEEVLPDLKVIIESPNGDVQTIYPIESFTGSNGNSTSDSSSESN
;
A
#
# COMPACT_ATOMS: atom_id res chain seq x y z
N VAL A 1 1.09 -55.65 23.47
CA VAL A 1 0.85 -54.18 23.35
C VAL A 1 1.75 -53.66 22.23
N ASN A 2 1.19 -52.99 21.24
CA ASN A 2 1.95 -52.39 20.17
C ASN A 2 2.53 -51.05 20.67
N THR A 3 3.85 -50.91 20.68
CA THR A 3 4.55 -49.71 21.18
C THR A 3 4.83 -48.66 20.07
N THR A 4 4.39 -48.93 18.83
CA THR A 4 4.50 -47.95 17.76
C THR A 4 3.56 -46.79 17.97
N ILE A 5 3.84 -45.64 17.32
CA ILE A 5 2.96 -44.49 17.35
C ILE A 5 1.65 -44.88 16.65
N GLN A 6 0.56 -44.65 17.33
CA GLN A 6 -0.80 -44.83 16.87
C GLN A 6 -1.56 -43.55 16.99
N GLY A 7 -2.67 -43.42 16.29
CA GLY A 7 -3.48 -42.19 16.35
C GLY A 7 -4.96 -42.50 16.25
N PHE A 8 -5.76 -41.53 16.68
CA PHE A 8 -7.21 -41.51 16.52
C PHE A 8 -7.70 -40.09 16.24
N SER A 9 -8.82 -40.02 15.58
CA SER A 9 -9.51 -38.75 15.28
C SER A 9 -10.49 -38.39 16.40
N ILE A 10 -10.66 -37.09 16.62
CA ILE A 10 -11.73 -36.48 17.44
C ILE A 10 -12.43 -35.46 16.56
N GLY A 11 -13.76 -35.55 16.46
CA GLY A 11 -14.59 -34.68 15.63
C GLY A 11 -14.98 -35.27 14.30
N TYR A 12 -14.23 -36.28 13.81
CA TYR A 12 -14.57 -36.94 12.54
C TYR A 12 -14.30 -38.45 12.57
N TYR A 13 -14.97 -39.19 11.68
CA TYR A 13 -14.74 -40.61 11.50
C TYR A 13 -13.70 -40.83 10.41
N SER A 14 -12.61 -41.51 10.75
CA SER A 14 -11.50 -41.77 9.80
C SER A 14 -11.90 -42.67 8.63
N ASP A 15 -12.95 -43.45 8.74
CA ASP A 15 -13.38 -44.43 7.73
C ASP A 15 -14.08 -43.79 6.53
N ASN A 16 -14.87 -42.78 6.76
CA ASN A 16 -15.72 -42.12 5.74
C ASN A 16 -15.58 -40.59 5.71
N ASN A 17 -14.68 -40.06 6.51
CA ASN A 17 -14.42 -38.61 6.65
C ASN A 17 -15.69 -37.78 6.94
N SER A 18 -16.69 -38.40 7.61
CA SER A 18 -17.88 -37.69 8.04
C SER A 18 -17.65 -37.04 9.39
N VAL A 19 -18.23 -35.85 9.57
CA VAL A 19 -18.16 -35.09 10.82
C VAL A 19 -18.94 -35.79 11.91
N ASN A 20 -18.39 -35.83 13.11
CA ASN A 20 -19.07 -36.25 14.33
C ASN A 20 -19.41 -35.01 15.15
N GLU A 21 -20.59 -34.44 14.90
CA GLU A 21 -21.06 -33.19 15.51
C GLU A 21 -21.03 -33.23 17.05
N ASP A 22 -21.26 -34.38 17.65
CA ASP A 22 -21.20 -34.53 19.13
C ASP A 22 -19.79 -34.26 19.70
N GLU A 23 -18.76 -34.50 18.91
CA GLU A 23 -17.36 -34.30 19.30
C GLU A 23 -16.75 -33.02 18.74
N SER A 24 -17.09 -32.64 17.50
CA SER A 24 -16.51 -31.50 16.79
C SER A 24 -17.07 -30.17 17.26
N LEU A 25 -18.40 -30.12 17.57
CA LEU A 25 -19.07 -28.88 17.92
C LEU A 25 -18.65 -28.38 19.31
N MET A 26 -18.10 -27.18 19.35
CA MET A 26 -17.58 -26.54 20.56
C MET A 26 -18.03 -25.08 20.65
N ILE A 27 -17.96 -24.53 21.88
CA ILE A 27 -18.28 -23.13 22.15
C ILE A 27 -16.99 -22.40 22.51
N THR A 28 -16.76 -21.25 21.90
CA THR A 28 -15.65 -20.33 22.15
C THR A 28 -15.97 -19.34 23.27
N SER A 29 -14.97 -18.58 23.76
CA SER A 29 -15.14 -17.59 24.84
C SER A 29 -16.11 -16.45 24.50
N ASP A 30 -16.31 -16.18 23.21
CA ASP A 30 -17.24 -15.18 22.68
C ASP A 30 -18.63 -15.75 22.32
N PHE A 31 -18.94 -16.94 22.85
CA PHE A 31 -20.22 -17.65 22.69
C PHE A 31 -20.59 -18.01 21.24
N ASN A 32 -19.60 -18.15 20.38
CA ASN A 32 -19.81 -18.67 19.03
C ASN A 32 -19.64 -20.19 19.01
N PHE A 33 -20.39 -20.84 18.11
CA PHE A 33 -20.21 -22.25 17.81
C PHE A 33 -19.16 -22.43 16.70
N ILE A 34 -18.31 -23.44 16.89
CA ILE A 34 -17.27 -23.80 15.92
C ILE A 34 -17.15 -25.32 15.84
N ASP A 35 -16.93 -25.84 14.66
CA ASP A 35 -16.54 -27.22 14.41
C ASP A 35 -15.01 -27.30 14.31
N VAL A 36 -14.42 -28.13 15.16
CA VAL A 36 -12.97 -28.31 15.17
C VAL A 36 -12.63 -29.80 15.24
N ASP A 37 -11.82 -30.22 14.30
CA ASP A 37 -11.36 -31.58 14.15
C ASP A 37 -9.92 -31.73 14.58
N PHE A 38 -9.65 -32.80 15.33
CA PHE A 38 -8.34 -33.09 15.87
C PHE A 38 -7.86 -34.48 15.48
N TYR A 39 -6.56 -34.59 15.33
CA TYR A 39 -5.88 -35.87 15.26
C TYR A 39 -4.90 -36.00 16.41
N VAL A 40 -5.05 -37.07 17.20
CA VAL A 40 -4.28 -37.34 18.43
C VAL A 40 -3.36 -38.51 18.20
N GLU A 41 -2.06 -38.29 18.35
CA GLU A 41 -1.01 -39.32 18.25
C GLU A 41 -0.52 -39.69 19.63
N TYR A 42 -0.48 -40.99 19.88
CA TYR A 42 -0.08 -41.54 21.17
C TYR A 42 0.79 -42.78 20.99
N ARG A 43 1.47 -43.16 22.06
CA ARG A 43 2.18 -44.45 22.18
C ARG A 43 2.03 -45.02 23.56
N TYR A 44 2.18 -46.31 23.69
CA TYR A 44 2.28 -46.98 24.98
C TYR A 44 3.70 -46.80 25.54
N SER A 45 3.86 -46.10 26.66
CA SER A 45 5.14 -45.87 27.34
C SER A 45 5.47 -47.04 28.30
N ASP A 46 4.46 -47.54 29.00
CA ASP A 46 4.59 -48.70 29.91
C ASP A 46 3.51 -49.77 29.58
N PRO A 47 3.88 -50.84 28.90
CA PRO A 47 2.92 -51.90 28.54
C PRO A 47 2.26 -52.59 29.76
N VAL A 48 2.93 -52.62 30.89
CA VAL A 48 2.38 -53.28 32.13
C VAL A 48 1.26 -52.38 32.70
N LYS A 49 1.51 -51.10 32.84
CA LYS A 49 0.50 -50.13 33.29
C LYS A 49 -0.68 -50.06 32.30
N ALA A 50 -0.40 -50.06 31.01
CA ALA A 50 -1.46 -50.02 29.99
C ALA A 50 -2.41 -51.23 30.05
N LEU A 51 -1.93 -52.41 30.47
CA LEU A 51 -2.74 -53.63 30.59
C LEU A 51 -3.43 -53.78 31.92
N TYR A 52 -2.81 -53.33 33.01
CA TYR A 52 -3.27 -53.62 34.36
C TYR A 52 -3.83 -52.39 35.12
N ALA A 53 -3.44 -51.16 34.78
CA ALA A 53 -3.95 -49.97 35.47
C ALA A 53 -5.40 -49.66 35.06
N SER A 54 -5.82 -49.96 33.81
CA SER A 54 -7.18 -49.70 33.34
C SER A 54 -7.65 -50.80 32.37
N LYS A 55 -8.97 -50.97 32.35
CA LYS A 55 -9.62 -51.87 31.36
C LYS A 55 -9.61 -51.30 29.96
N ARG A 56 -9.65 -49.98 29.85
CA ARG A 56 -9.82 -49.26 28.55
C ARG A 56 -8.99 -47.97 28.56
N PRO A 57 -7.65 -48.06 28.46
CA PRO A 57 -6.76 -46.90 28.53
C PRO A 57 -6.98 -45.91 27.42
N LEU A 58 -7.38 -46.36 26.22
CA LEU A 58 -7.63 -45.51 25.08
C LEU A 58 -8.89 -44.64 25.23
N ASP A 59 -9.95 -45.19 25.84
CA ASP A 59 -11.15 -44.42 26.13
C ASP A 59 -10.87 -43.31 27.15
N ILE A 60 -10.03 -43.61 28.14
CA ILE A 60 -9.58 -42.60 29.11
C ILE A 60 -8.79 -41.50 28.41
N LEU A 61 -7.83 -41.86 27.58
CA LEU A 61 -7.07 -40.88 26.78
C LEU A 61 -8.00 -40.03 25.93
N ARG A 62 -8.98 -40.64 25.24
CA ARG A 62 -9.94 -39.94 24.39
C ARG A 62 -10.76 -38.93 25.21
N ASN A 63 -11.31 -39.37 26.35
CA ASN A 63 -12.12 -38.51 27.22
C ASN A 63 -11.31 -37.36 27.81
N ILE A 64 -10.08 -37.62 28.24
CA ILE A 64 -9.17 -36.58 28.75
C ILE A 64 -8.89 -35.58 27.62
N SER A 65 -8.54 -36.07 26.40
CA SER A 65 -8.27 -35.23 25.26
C SER A 65 -9.47 -34.33 24.92
N GLN A 66 -10.68 -34.89 24.81
CA GLN A 66 -11.90 -34.13 24.57
C GLN A 66 -12.17 -33.07 25.63
N SER A 67 -11.99 -33.41 26.90
CA SER A 67 -12.18 -32.48 28.03
C SER A 67 -11.19 -31.31 27.96
N CYS A 68 -9.89 -31.61 27.71
CA CYS A 68 -8.85 -30.58 27.59
C CYS A 68 -9.07 -29.70 26.37
N ILE A 69 -9.42 -30.28 25.23
CA ILE A 69 -9.71 -29.56 24.01
C ILE A 69 -10.85 -28.55 24.22
N ARG A 70 -11.98 -29.01 24.79
CA ARG A 70 -13.13 -28.14 25.05
C ARG A 70 -12.82 -27.03 26.04
N THR A 71 -12.00 -27.33 27.06
CA THR A 71 -11.59 -26.33 28.06
C THR A 71 -10.72 -25.25 27.44
N VAL A 72 -9.75 -25.64 26.63
CA VAL A 72 -8.83 -24.68 25.98
C VAL A 72 -9.57 -23.86 24.93
N ILE A 73 -10.34 -24.50 24.02
CA ILE A 73 -11.09 -23.76 22.98
C ILE A 73 -12.09 -22.79 23.60
N GLY A 74 -12.75 -23.18 24.72
CA GLY A 74 -13.65 -22.28 25.45
C GLY A 74 -12.98 -21.04 26.06
N SER A 75 -11.65 -20.98 26.10
CA SER A 75 -10.89 -19.81 26.56
C SER A 75 -10.42 -18.87 25.47
N TYR A 76 -10.52 -19.28 24.20
CA TYR A 76 -10.10 -18.49 23.03
C TYR A 76 -11.32 -17.95 22.24
N THR A 77 -11.10 -16.88 21.48
CA THR A 77 -12.12 -16.34 20.60
C THR A 77 -12.23 -17.15 19.29
N VAL A 78 -13.36 -17.05 18.61
CA VAL A 78 -13.54 -17.74 17.31
C VAL A 78 -12.50 -17.30 16.29
N ASP A 79 -12.14 -16.02 16.28
CA ASP A 79 -11.11 -15.48 15.37
C ASP A 79 -9.75 -16.14 15.61
N ASP A 80 -9.35 -16.35 16.87
CA ASP A 80 -8.08 -17.01 17.22
C ASP A 80 -8.07 -18.49 16.79
N VAL A 81 -9.19 -19.20 16.97
CA VAL A 81 -9.31 -20.60 16.57
C VAL A 81 -9.28 -20.78 15.05
N LEU A 82 -9.91 -19.85 14.31
CA LEU A 82 -9.97 -19.92 12.85
C LEU A 82 -8.67 -19.47 12.16
N THR A 83 -7.90 -18.56 12.77
CA THR A 83 -6.79 -17.90 12.09
C THR A 83 -5.41 -18.16 12.71
N THR A 84 -4.92 -17.22 13.50
CA THR A 84 -3.50 -17.19 13.95
C THR A 84 -3.22 -17.95 15.23
N GLY A 85 -4.24 -18.23 16.02
CA GLY A 85 -4.09 -18.85 17.34
C GLY A 85 -3.88 -20.37 17.30
N LYS A 86 -4.02 -21.03 16.17
CA LYS A 86 -3.99 -22.52 16.04
C LYS A 86 -2.76 -23.14 16.70
N ASN A 87 -1.58 -22.59 16.50
CA ASN A 87 -0.34 -23.15 17.07
C ASN A 87 -0.28 -23.00 18.60
N GLU A 88 -0.73 -21.87 19.12
CA GLU A 88 -0.78 -21.60 20.56
C GLU A 88 -1.81 -22.48 21.24
N ILE A 89 -3.00 -22.58 20.67
CA ILE A 89 -4.09 -23.46 21.12
C ILE A 89 -3.63 -24.91 21.15
N GLN A 90 -2.98 -25.38 20.08
CA GLN A 90 -2.45 -26.75 20.00
C GLN A 90 -1.40 -27.01 21.08
N ALA A 91 -0.50 -26.07 21.36
CA ALA A 91 0.50 -26.18 22.40
C ALA A 91 -0.15 -26.20 23.80
N ALA A 92 -1.13 -25.36 24.05
CA ALA A 92 -1.87 -25.31 25.30
C ALA A 92 -2.66 -26.61 25.59
N ILE A 93 -3.35 -27.14 24.55
CA ILE A 93 -4.07 -28.41 24.62
C ILE A 93 -3.08 -29.55 24.95
N LYS A 94 -1.96 -29.60 24.20
CA LYS A 94 -0.92 -30.63 24.44
C LYS A 94 -0.39 -30.60 25.85
N ALA A 95 -0.07 -29.43 26.39
CA ALA A 95 0.44 -29.27 27.74
C ALA A 95 -0.58 -29.76 28.77
N MET A 96 -1.85 -29.38 28.65
CA MET A 96 -2.93 -29.78 29.55
C MET A 96 -3.20 -31.29 29.50
N ILE A 97 -3.17 -31.91 28.32
CA ILE A 97 -3.36 -33.36 28.16
C ILE A 97 -2.20 -34.11 28.84
N VAL A 98 -0.96 -33.67 28.65
CA VAL A 98 0.22 -34.32 29.26
C VAL A 98 0.12 -34.26 30.77
N GLU A 99 -0.20 -33.10 31.36
CA GLU A 99 -0.40 -32.92 32.80
C GLU A 99 -1.46 -33.87 33.34
N ARG A 100 -2.62 -33.96 32.67
CA ARG A 100 -3.71 -34.89 33.08
C ARG A 100 -3.34 -36.37 32.94
N LEU A 101 -2.57 -36.72 31.88
CA LEU A 101 -2.10 -38.11 31.69
C LEU A 101 -1.10 -38.54 32.77
N ASP A 102 -0.24 -37.61 33.20
CA ASP A 102 0.73 -37.87 34.29
C ASP A 102 0.03 -38.10 35.65
N GLU A 103 -1.08 -37.37 35.91
CA GLU A 103 -1.90 -37.59 37.09
C GLU A 103 -2.57 -38.98 37.13
N HIS A 104 -3.01 -39.48 35.98
CA HIS A 104 -3.72 -40.76 35.88
C HIS A 104 -2.82 -41.98 35.73
N ASP A 105 -1.57 -41.81 35.31
CA ASP A 105 -0.51 -42.82 35.16
C ASP A 105 -0.98 -44.13 34.48
N ILE A 106 -1.68 -43.99 33.35
CA ILE A 106 -2.29 -45.12 32.58
C ILE A 106 -1.33 -45.84 31.65
N GLY A 107 -0.04 -45.50 31.66
CA GLY A 107 0.99 -46.10 30.78
C GLY A 107 0.87 -45.72 29.30
N VAL A 108 0.16 -44.65 28.99
CA VAL A 108 0.02 -44.08 27.63
C VAL A 108 0.63 -42.68 27.63
N GLN A 109 1.40 -42.37 26.56
CA GLN A 109 2.03 -41.08 26.38
C GLN A 109 1.48 -40.41 25.12
N LEU A 110 1.10 -39.13 25.25
CA LEU A 110 0.77 -38.30 24.10
C LEU A 110 2.06 -37.97 23.33
N VAL A 111 2.07 -38.22 22.05
CA VAL A 111 3.15 -37.83 21.13
C VAL A 111 2.88 -36.46 20.56
N ASN A 112 1.73 -36.31 19.90
CA ASN A 112 1.32 -35.07 19.30
C ASN A 112 -0.20 -34.93 19.26
N ILE A 113 -0.67 -33.70 19.10
CA ILE A 113 -2.05 -33.38 18.78
C ILE A 113 -2.04 -32.32 17.69
N THR A 114 -2.86 -32.50 16.67
CA THR A 114 -2.91 -31.59 15.51
C THR A 114 -4.36 -31.21 15.25
N ILE A 115 -4.59 -29.91 15.05
CA ILE A 115 -5.86 -29.41 14.53
C ILE A 115 -5.88 -29.71 13.04
N GLN A 116 -6.84 -30.52 12.58
CA GLN A 116 -6.98 -30.91 11.18
C GLN A 116 -7.79 -29.86 10.43
N ASP A 117 -8.95 -29.55 10.98
CA ASP A 117 -9.83 -28.54 10.42
C ASP A 117 -10.48 -27.69 11.52
N SER A 118 -10.86 -26.47 11.16
CA SER A 118 -11.61 -25.57 12.03
C SER A 118 -12.48 -24.68 11.17
N GLU A 119 -13.78 -24.92 11.22
CA GLU A 119 -14.77 -24.24 10.38
C GLU A 119 -15.97 -23.78 11.20
N PRO A 120 -16.69 -22.72 10.79
CA PRO A 120 -18.01 -22.41 11.35
C PRO A 120 -19.01 -23.53 11.04
N PRO A 121 -19.98 -23.79 11.93
CA PRO A 121 -20.84 -24.96 11.84
C PRO A 121 -21.81 -24.95 10.63
N THR A 122 -22.03 -23.79 10.00
CA THR A 122 -22.88 -23.67 8.83
C THR A 122 -22.26 -22.79 7.76
N ALA A 123 -22.56 -23.09 6.48
CA ALA A 123 -22.09 -22.30 5.33
C ALA A 123 -22.55 -20.83 5.40
N GLU A 124 -23.74 -20.57 5.92
CA GLU A 124 -24.26 -19.20 6.09
C GLU A 124 -23.43 -18.38 7.07
N VAL A 125 -23.01 -18.99 8.18
CA VAL A 125 -22.15 -18.36 9.17
C VAL A 125 -20.75 -18.14 8.58
N MET A 126 -20.23 -19.09 7.81
CA MET A 126 -18.97 -18.95 7.06
C MET A 126 -19.00 -17.74 6.11
N GLU A 127 -20.08 -17.57 5.34
CA GLU A 127 -20.24 -16.42 4.44
C GLU A 127 -20.28 -15.10 5.23
N ALA A 128 -20.97 -15.07 6.37
CA ALA A 128 -21.01 -13.90 7.22
C ALA A 128 -19.62 -13.50 7.76
N PHE A 129 -18.82 -14.47 8.21
CA PHE A 129 -17.44 -14.23 8.63
C PHE A 129 -16.57 -13.71 7.48
N LYS A 130 -16.67 -14.30 6.28
CA LYS A 130 -15.96 -13.82 5.08
C LYS A 130 -16.36 -12.39 4.71
N ALA A 131 -17.64 -12.06 4.85
CA ALA A 131 -18.13 -10.70 4.57
C ALA A 131 -17.56 -9.68 5.56
N VAL A 132 -17.46 -10.02 6.86
CA VAL A 132 -16.84 -9.17 7.88
C VAL A 132 -15.37 -8.97 7.59
N GLU A 133 -14.63 -10.03 7.24
CA GLU A 133 -13.21 -9.93 6.93
C GLU A 133 -12.98 -9.10 5.67
N THR A 134 -13.80 -9.29 4.63
CA THR A 134 -13.76 -8.46 3.41
C THR A 134 -14.03 -6.98 3.74
N ALA A 135 -14.99 -6.71 4.62
CA ALA A 135 -15.28 -5.34 5.06
C ALA A 135 -14.13 -4.71 5.86
N LYS A 136 -13.48 -5.48 6.74
CA LYS A 136 -12.27 -5.04 7.46
C LYS A 136 -11.14 -4.68 6.50
N GLN A 137 -10.84 -5.56 5.54
CA GLN A 137 -9.82 -5.32 4.51
C GLN A 137 -10.17 -4.12 3.61
N GLY A 138 -11.46 -4.00 3.25
CA GLY A 138 -11.96 -2.85 2.50
C GLY A 138 -11.77 -1.52 3.24
N LYS A 139 -12.04 -1.51 4.55
CA LYS A 139 -11.78 -0.35 5.41
C LYS A 139 -10.31 0.01 5.45
N GLU A 140 -9.42 -0.96 5.66
CA GLU A 140 -7.97 -0.71 5.68
C GLU A 140 -7.46 -0.19 4.33
N THR A 141 -7.93 -0.78 3.24
CA THR A 141 -7.60 -0.33 1.88
C THR A 141 -8.06 1.12 1.66
N ALA A 142 -9.27 1.47 2.06
CA ALA A 142 -9.78 2.83 1.96
C ALA A 142 -8.96 3.83 2.79
N LEU A 143 -8.58 3.47 4.02
CA LEU A 143 -7.72 4.29 4.87
C LEU A 143 -6.33 4.47 4.27
N ASN A 144 -5.73 3.40 3.75
CA ASN A 144 -4.42 3.45 3.11
C ASN A 144 -4.44 4.31 1.84
N ASN A 145 -5.48 4.19 1.02
CA ASN A 145 -5.66 5.02 -0.17
C ASN A 145 -5.86 6.50 0.19
N ALA A 146 -6.64 6.80 1.22
CA ALA A 146 -6.83 8.16 1.70
C ALA A 146 -5.54 8.78 2.25
N ASN A 147 -4.76 8.00 3.01
CA ASN A 147 -3.45 8.43 3.51
C ASN A 147 -2.44 8.62 2.37
N LYS A 148 -2.43 7.72 1.39
CA LYS A 148 -1.61 7.86 0.19
C LYS A 148 -1.96 9.16 -0.55
N TYR A 149 -3.23 9.38 -0.84
CA TYR A 149 -3.69 10.59 -1.51
C TYR A 149 -3.28 11.86 -0.75
N ARG A 150 -3.48 11.88 0.57
CA ARG A 150 -3.06 13.01 1.41
C ARG A 150 -1.55 13.25 1.34
N ASN A 151 -0.77 12.18 1.41
CA ASN A 151 0.70 12.26 1.42
C ASN A 151 1.28 12.66 0.04
N GLU A 152 0.54 12.42 -1.04
CA GLU A 152 0.91 12.84 -2.39
C GLU A 152 0.48 14.29 -2.67
N GLN A 153 -0.77 14.64 -2.35
CA GLN A 153 -1.33 15.96 -2.69
C GLN A 153 -0.79 17.09 -1.83
N LEU A 154 -0.63 16.87 -0.54
CA LEU A 154 -0.25 17.93 0.39
C LEU A 154 1.17 18.46 0.15
N PRO A 155 2.20 17.61 -0.02
CA PRO A 155 3.54 18.07 -0.36
C PRO A 155 3.61 18.67 -1.78
N SER A 156 2.84 18.13 -2.73
CA SER A 156 2.78 18.68 -4.09
C SER A 156 2.21 20.09 -4.09
N ALA A 157 1.12 20.32 -3.37
CA ALA A 157 0.54 21.67 -3.23
C ALA A 157 1.48 22.64 -2.51
N GLN A 158 2.18 22.17 -1.48
CA GLN A 158 3.19 22.98 -0.78
C GLN A 158 4.35 23.34 -1.69
N ALA A 159 4.88 22.37 -2.46
CA ALA A 159 5.96 22.61 -3.40
C ALA A 159 5.56 23.62 -4.51
N GLN A 160 4.32 23.54 -4.99
CA GLN A 160 3.79 24.52 -5.95
C GLN A 160 3.68 25.93 -5.34
N ALA A 161 3.18 26.04 -4.12
CA ALA A 161 3.09 27.32 -3.42
C ALA A 161 4.47 27.94 -3.17
N ASP A 162 5.43 27.12 -2.71
CA ASP A 162 6.81 27.55 -2.51
C ASP A 162 7.48 27.94 -3.83
N GLY A 163 7.21 27.22 -4.91
CA GLY A 163 7.66 27.55 -6.26
C GLY A 163 7.19 28.94 -6.69
N ILE A 164 5.89 29.21 -6.57
CA ILE A 164 5.30 30.53 -6.92
C ILE A 164 5.94 31.66 -6.08
N LEU A 165 6.14 31.43 -4.80
CA LEU A 165 6.78 32.43 -3.92
C LEU A 165 8.22 32.70 -4.33
N LYS A 166 9.00 31.64 -4.63
CA LYS A 166 10.38 31.76 -5.09
C LYS A 166 10.53 32.45 -6.44
N ASP A 167 9.64 32.12 -7.36
CA ASP A 167 9.60 32.78 -8.68
C ASP A 167 9.27 34.27 -8.53
N ALA A 168 8.33 34.62 -7.67
CA ALA A 168 8.01 36.03 -7.39
C ALA A 168 9.19 36.79 -6.72
N GLU A 169 9.89 36.15 -5.79
CA GLU A 169 11.11 36.70 -5.19
C GLU A 169 12.24 36.89 -6.21
N ALA A 170 12.42 35.93 -7.13
CA ALA A 170 13.39 36.01 -8.20
C ALA A 170 13.06 37.15 -9.15
N GLN A 171 11.82 37.24 -9.63
CA GLN A 171 11.37 38.34 -10.51
C GLN A 171 11.51 39.71 -9.82
N LYS A 172 11.19 39.81 -8.52
CA LYS A 172 11.41 41.05 -7.76
C LYS A 172 12.89 41.44 -7.78
N THR A 173 13.76 40.47 -7.48
CA THR A 173 15.21 40.72 -7.45
C THR A 173 15.76 41.12 -8.82
N GLU A 174 15.32 40.42 -9.86
CA GLU A 174 15.68 40.72 -11.26
C GLU A 174 15.26 42.14 -11.64
N ARG A 175 14.01 42.54 -11.37
CA ARG A 175 13.53 43.92 -11.64
C ARG A 175 14.31 44.97 -10.88
N ILE A 176 14.66 44.73 -9.62
CA ILE A 176 15.48 45.67 -8.84
C ILE A 176 16.87 45.79 -9.41
N ASN A 177 17.50 44.63 -9.79
CA ASN A 177 18.82 44.63 -10.39
C ASN A 177 18.83 45.32 -11.76
N GLU A 178 17.83 45.05 -12.59
CA GLU A 178 17.67 45.70 -13.89
C GLU A 178 17.50 47.21 -13.75
N ALA A 179 16.60 47.67 -12.84
CA ALA A 179 16.41 49.08 -12.58
C ALA A 179 17.68 49.76 -12.04
N THR A 180 18.41 49.04 -11.15
CA THR A 180 19.68 49.55 -10.61
C THR A 180 20.74 49.65 -11.71
N ALA A 181 20.83 48.65 -12.61
CA ALA A 181 21.73 48.67 -13.73
C ALA A 181 21.40 49.79 -14.72
N GLN A 182 20.10 50.04 -15.01
CA GLN A 182 19.67 51.13 -15.86
C GLN A 182 20.03 52.50 -15.28
N VAL A 183 19.82 52.68 -13.97
CA VAL A 183 20.21 53.92 -13.26
C VAL A 183 21.74 54.12 -13.31
N ALA A 184 22.52 53.05 -13.05
CA ALA A 184 23.96 53.10 -13.12
C ALA A 184 24.46 53.48 -14.53
N ARG A 185 23.89 52.84 -15.59
CA ARG A 185 24.17 53.16 -17.01
C ARG A 185 23.81 54.62 -17.35
N PHE A 186 22.64 55.06 -16.90
CA PHE A 186 22.23 56.46 -17.10
C PHE A 186 23.19 57.42 -16.42
N ASN A 187 23.54 57.22 -15.18
CA ASN A 187 24.48 58.09 -14.47
C ASN A 187 25.86 58.12 -15.12
N ALA A 188 26.39 57.01 -15.61
CA ALA A 188 27.64 56.94 -16.34
C ALA A 188 27.55 57.73 -17.68
N MET A 189 26.47 57.55 -18.44
CA MET A 189 26.24 58.30 -19.68
C MET A 189 26.06 59.80 -19.40
N TYR A 190 25.35 60.16 -18.33
CA TYR A 190 25.14 61.55 -17.92
C TYR A 190 26.43 62.22 -17.54
N ALA A 191 27.31 61.54 -16.83
CA ALA A 191 28.65 62.05 -16.45
C ALA A 191 29.51 62.31 -17.73
N GLU A 192 29.45 61.48 -18.76
CA GLU A 192 30.12 61.70 -20.02
C GLU A 192 29.45 62.83 -20.85
N TYR A 193 28.13 62.91 -20.82
CA TYR A 193 27.40 64.00 -21.46
C TYR A 193 27.78 65.39 -20.90
N LEU A 194 27.97 65.49 -19.57
CA LEU A 194 28.40 66.74 -18.96
C LEU A 194 29.80 67.20 -19.46
N LYS A 195 30.67 66.30 -19.80
CA LYS A 195 32.01 66.61 -20.33
C LYS A 195 32.00 67.12 -21.79
N ASN A 196 31.20 66.45 -22.68
CA ASN A 196 31.12 66.75 -24.08
C ASN A 196 29.70 66.57 -24.65
N PRO A 197 28.78 67.59 -24.45
CA PRO A 197 27.34 67.39 -24.75
C PRO A 197 27.03 67.13 -26.24
N ALA A 198 27.74 67.81 -27.16
CA ALA A 198 27.48 67.69 -28.59
C ALA A 198 27.82 66.30 -29.16
N VAL A 199 29.01 65.78 -28.80
CA VAL A 199 29.51 64.48 -29.29
C VAL A 199 28.68 63.34 -28.68
N THR A 200 28.36 63.43 -27.39
CA THR A 200 27.57 62.36 -26.73
C THR A 200 26.12 62.26 -27.27
N ARG A 201 25.49 63.46 -27.57
CA ARG A 201 24.14 63.45 -28.20
C ARG A 201 24.17 62.82 -29.58
N GLN A 202 25.18 63.08 -30.36
CA GLN A 202 25.30 62.58 -31.72
C GLN A 202 25.56 61.04 -31.69
N ARG A 203 26.37 60.58 -30.75
CA ARG A 203 26.63 59.15 -30.55
C ARG A 203 25.34 58.41 -30.12
N MET A 204 24.65 58.90 -29.11
CA MET A 204 23.37 58.32 -28.67
C MET A 204 22.31 58.28 -29.77
N PHE A 205 22.25 59.31 -30.62
CA PHE A 205 21.36 59.31 -31.76
C PHE A 205 21.70 58.17 -32.74
N TYR A 206 22.98 57.97 -33.06
CA TYR A 206 23.38 56.90 -33.98
C TYR A 206 23.16 55.52 -33.35
N GLU A 207 23.46 55.31 -32.06
CA GLU A 207 23.17 54.08 -31.34
C GLU A 207 21.67 53.74 -31.34
N ALA A 208 20.81 54.71 -31.08
CA ALA A 208 19.36 54.51 -31.17
C ALA A 208 18.85 54.23 -32.58
N MET A 209 19.46 54.89 -33.61
CA MET A 209 19.13 54.62 -34.98
C MET A 209 19.61 53.24 -35.43
N GLU A 210 20.75 52.78 -34.98
CA GLU A 210 21.30 51.46 -35.28
C GLU A 210 20.43 50.34 -34.70
N GLU A 211 19.77 50.56 -33.55
CA GLU A 211 18.85 49.63 -32.95
C GLU A 211 17.47 49.61 -33.65
N VAL A 212 16.97 50.75 -34.12
CA VAL A 212 15.63 50.90 -34.70
C VAL A 212 15.59 50.65 -36.22
N LEU A 213 16.67 50.99 -36.93
CA LEU A 213 16.72 50.87 -38.40
C LEU A 213 16.53 49.46 -38.97
N PRO A 214 17.05 48.39 -38.35
CA PRO A 214 16.87 47.03 -38.87
C PRO A 214 15.42 46.59 -38.94
N ASP A 215 14.59 47.10 -38.03
CA ASP A 215 13.17 46.72 -37.93
C ASP A 215 12.23 47.65 -38.72
N LEU A 216 12.75 48.74 -39.32
CA LEU A 216 11.96 49.69 -40.04
C LEU A 216 11.82 49.30 -41.53
N LYS A 217 10.58 49.25 -41.99
CA LYS A 217 10.28 49.18 -43.43
C LYS A 217 10.43 50.59 -44.02
N VAL A 218 11.52 50.80 -44.74
CA VAL A 218 11.77 52.09 -45.40
C VAL A 218 11.10 52.10 -46.80
N ILE A 219 10.15 53.02 -47.00
CA ILE A 219 9.55 53.28 -48.28
C ILE A 219 10.19 54.57 -48.79
N ILE A 220 10.94 54.48 -49.93
CA ILE A 220 11.56 55.61 -50.53
C ILE A 220 10.67 56.04 -51.75
N GLU A 221 10.06 57.24 -51.61
CA GLU A 221 9.36 57.85 -52.76
C GLU A 221 10.35 58.72 -53.59
N SER A 222 10.38 58.48 -54.87
CA SER A 222 11.14 59.35 -55.81
C SER A 222 10.25 60.53 -56.24
N PRO A 223 10.76 61.77 -56.28
CA PRO A 223 9.98 62.92 -56.65
C PRO A 223 9.38 62.95 -58.11
N ASN A 224 9.71 61.89 -58.90
CA ASN A 224 9.19 61.74 -60.28
C ASN A 224 8.07 60.70 -60.44
N GLY A 225 7.44 60.27 -59.33
CA GLY A 225 6.25 59.42 -59.37
C GLY A 225 6.51 57.90 -59.60
N ASP A 226 7.73 57.48 -59.73
CA ASP A 226 8.09 56.03 -59.79
C ASP A 226 8.41 55.53 -58.39
N VAL A 227 7.47 54.81 -57.83
CA VAL A 227 7.63 54.18 -56.49
C VAL A 227 8.46 52.90 -56.70
N GLN A 228 9.73 52.94 -56.33
CA GLN A 228 10.53 51.70 -56.20
C GLN A 228 10.39 51.20 -54.79
N THR A 229 9.47 50.25 -54.56
CA THR A 229 9.31 49.57 -53.29
C THR A 229 10.32 48.43 -53.23
N ILE A 230 11.40 48.59 -52.44
CA ILE A 230 12.32 47.50 -52.17
C ILE A 230 11.78 46.80 -50.95
N TYR A 231 11.09 45.69 -51.14
CA TYR A 231 10.73 44.77 -50.04
C TYR A 231 11.89 43.82 -49.84
N PRO A 232 12.42 43.68 -48.62
CA PRO A 232 13.30 42.56 -48.33
C PRO A 232 12.47 41.27 -48.45
N ILE A 233 12.79 40.44 -49.43
CA ILE A 233 12.05 39.22 -49.77
C ILE A 233 11.97 38.23 -48.60
N GLU A 234 12.92 38.31 -47.69
CA GLU A 234 12.98 37.43 -46.48
C GLU A 234 11.88 37.66 -45.44
N SER A 235 11.24 38.83 -45.41
CA SER A 235 10.12 39.08 -44.49
C SER A 235 8.75 38.61 -44.99
N PHE A 236 8.66 38.06 -46.22
CA PHE A 236 7.44 37.52 -46.79
C PHE A 236 7.33 36.00 -46.80
N THR A 237 8.39 35.27 -46.45
CA THR A 237 8.29 33.85 -46.12
C THR A 237 7.80 33.71 -44.70
N GLY A 238 6.53 34.07 -44.50
CA GLY A 238 5.81 33.73 -43.27
C GLY A 238 5.90 32.23 -43.08
N SER A 239 6.44 31.83 -41.96
CA SER A 239 6.43 30.47 -41.43
C SER A 239 5.02 29.90 -41.56
N ASN A 240 4.77 29.17 -42.61
CA ASN A 240 3.57 28.35 -42.74
C ASN A 240 3.80 27.11 -41.87
N GLY A 241 3.55 27.27 -40.59
CA GLY A 241 3.53 26.18 -39.63
C GLY A 241 2.43 25.20 -40.00
N ASN A 242 2.82 24.19 -40.74
CA ASN A 242 1.99 23.05 -41.06
C ASN A 242 1.72 22.26 -39.77
N SER A 243 0.61 22.55 -39.10
CA SER A 243 0.03 21.69 -38.08
C SER A 243 -0.70 20.55 -38.79
N THR A 244 0.00 19.49 -39.10
CA THR A 244 -0.62 18.19 -39.39
C THR A 244 -1.11 17.60 -38.10
N SER A 245 -2.40 17.75 -37.86
CA SER A 245 -3.19 16.92 -36.99
C SER A 245 -3.24 15.51 -37.58
N ASP A 246 -2.55 14.57 -37.02
CA ASP A 246 -2.77 13.15 -37.27
C ASP A 246 -3.70 12.60 -36.18
N SER A 247 -4.97 12.53 -36.59
CA SER A 247 -5.98 11.71 -35.97
C SER A 247 -5.88 10.32 -36.56
N SER A 248 -5.45 9.33 -35.82
CA SER A 248 -5.76 7.94 -36.14
C SER A 248 -6.38 7.27 -34.88
N SER A 249 -7.69 7.17 -34.97
CA SER A 249 -8.52 6.11 -34.40
C SER A 249 -8.02 4.73 -34.86
N GLU A 250 -8.07 3.76 -33.94
CA GLU A 250 -8.60 2.38 -34.10
C GLU A 250 -8.18 1.57 -32.89
N SER A 251 -9.18 1.19 -32.09
CA SER A 251 -9.88 -0.11 -32.01
C SER A 251 -8.96 -1.34 -31.82
N ASN A 252 -8.83 -1.87 -30.59
CA ASN A 252 -9.33 -3.20 -30.23
C ASN A 252 -9.25 -3.43 -28.70
#